data_9c93798710aa88678bc6c7bb7865a016
#
_entry.id   9c93798710aa88678bc6c7bb7865a016
#
_cell.length_a   1.000
_cell.length_b   1.000
_cell.length_c   1.000
_cell.angle_alpha   90.00
_cell.angle_beta   90.00
_cell.angle_gamma   90.00
#
_symmetry.space_group_name_H-M   'P 1'
#
loop_
_entity.id
_entity.type
_entity.pdbx_description
1 polymer ?
#
loop_
_entity_poly.entity_id
_entity_poly.type
_entity_poly.pdbx_seq_one_letter_code
_entity_poly.pdbx_strand_id
1 'polypeptide(L)'
;MLIYGEQFTGKSTFASQFAYFKRDDGTDFRVLYIDTEGGSMDNIIDDLRSNGVKEQNFLIASTQSLAEVLDYIKKITDNEDFLDENDEVILDSYGDPFRVDALVIDSATILNIVARQGLAEFSKRRAKVKAEAAGLVGDAKAVKVEGAGMELKDYNTLNYKGQSLILDLNASGVNYIVTCREKNETESVKDDKGQISSIPTGRKIPDGFKGQEYNVDTEIRLFRSPDDDSVVMAYFVKDRTKLHGSCETVENPSLLEYREILDKSAANKEYIIKNGLNDAVKTEMELTMRDLGIEDSEPEKPADTPKVDNDVDTMRAKARKLITDCSSPVKKAAAQKAVKDAGLPTALTKITDAAVMAQVLAIMEKEIA
;
A
#
# COMPACT_ATOMS: atom_id res chain seq x y z
N MET A 1 -1.74 12.88 -4.43
CA MET A 1 -1.36 13.21 -5.83
C MET A 1 -1.10 11.93 -6.62
N LEU A 2 -1.34 11.96 -7.94
CA LEU A 2 -0.95 10.94 -8.90
C LEU A 2 0.03 11.55 -9.90
N ILE A 3 1.21 10.95 -10.06
CA ILE A 3 2.26 11.45 -10.95
C ILE A 3 2.60 10.36 -11.95
N TYR A 4 2.57 10.65 -13.24
CA TYR A 4 2.93 9.68 -14.26
C TYR A 4 3.83 10.28 -15.35
N GLY A 5 4.47 9.44 -16.12
CA GLY A 5 5.38 9.87 -17.20
C GLY A 5 6.34 8.76 -17.61
N GLU A 6 7.16 9.04 -18.59
CA GLU A 6 8.20 8.15 -19.08
C GLU A 6 9.30 7.89 -18.02
N GLN A 7 10.20 6.97 -18.33
CA GLN A 7 11.38 6.72 -17.49
C GLN A 7 12.26 7.98 -17.43
N PHE A 8 12.96 8.14 -16.31
CA PHE A 8 13.91 9.25 -16.09
C PHE A 8 13.31 10.66 -16.19
N THR A 9 12.00 10.82 -15.98
CA THR A 9 11.35 12.14 -15.91
C THR A 9 11.29 12.72 -14.49
N GLY A 10 12.01 12.12 -13.52
CA GLY A 10 12.12 12.66 -12.16
C GLY A 10 10.94 12.38 -11.23
N LYS A 11 10.06 11.39 -11.54
CA LYS A 11 8.90 11.04 -10.68
C LYS A 11 9.32 10.71 -9.25
N SER A 12 10.28 9.82 -9.08
CA SER A 12 10.79 9.40 -7.77
C SER A 12 11.49 10.55 -7.04
N THR A 13 12.26 11.37 -7.75
CA THR A 13 12.91 12.57 -7.20
C THR A 13 11.88 13.59 -6.73
N PHE A 14 10.82 13.82 -7.50
CA PHE A 14 9.73 14.71 -7.09
C PHE A 14 9.03 14.18 -5.84
N ALA A 15 8.70 12.89 -5.80
CA ALA A 15 8.00 12.27 -4.68
C ALA A 15 8.84 12.24 -3.40
N SER A 16 10.17 12.03 -3.50
CA SER A 16 11.09 12.03 -2.36
C SER A 16 11.23 13.40 -1.67
N GLN A 17 10.84 14.48 -2.35
CA GLN A 17 10.88 15.84 -1.78
C GLN A 17 9.97 16.01 -0.55
N PHE A 18 9.05 15.07 -0.25
CA PHE A 18 8.36 15.06 1.04
C PHE A 18 9.33 15.06 2.23
N ALA A 19 10.51 14.50 2.07
CA ALA A 19 11.54 14.48 3.11
C ALA A 19 12.07 15.88 3.51
N TYR A 20 11.82 16.90 2.70
CA TYR A 20 12.21 18.29 2.99
C TYR A 20 11.11 19.11 3.67
N PHE A 21 9.94 18.51 3.91
CA PHE A 21 8.84 19.17 4.60
C PHE A 21 9.04 19.12 6.11
N LYS A 22 8.42 20.08 6.79
CA LYS A 22 8.40 20.18 8.24
C LYS A 22 6.97 20.22 8.75
N ARG A 23 6.78 19.72 9.96
CA ARG A 23 5.53 19.85 10.69
C ARG A 23 5.43 21.25 11.30
N ASP A 24 4.26 21.61 11.82
CA ASP A 24 4.00 22.89 12.48
C ASP A 24 4.92 23.16 13.68
N ASP A 25 5.38 22.12 14.37
CA ASP A 25 6.32 22.16 15.47
C ASP A 25 7.78 22.33 15.03
N GLY A 26 8.04 22.39 13.72
CA GLY A 26 9.37 22.52 13.12
C GLY A 26 10.14 21.21 12.99
N THR A 27 9.57 20.08 13.42
CA THR A 27 10.18 18.75 13.25
C THR A 27 10.03 18.28 11.80
N ASP A 28 10.93 17.38 11.37
CA ASP A 28 10.95 16.86 10.00
C ASP A 28 9.76 15.92 9.72
N PHE A 29 9.24 15.91 8.50
CA PHE A 29 8.26 14.91 8.07
C PHE A 29 8.85 13.51 8.17
N ARG A 30 8.01 12.56 8.58
CA ARG A 30 8.28 11.13 8.54
C ARG A 30 7.64 10.55 7.30
N VAL A 31 8.49 10.10 6.39
CA VAL A 31 8.07 9.60 5.08
C VAL A 31 8.18 8.09 5.05
N LEU A 32 7.09 7.40 4.72
CA LEU A 32 7.13 6.00 4.31
C LEU A 32 7.19 5.96 2.78
N TYR A 33 8.28 5.42 2.24
CA TYR A 33 8.47 5.24 0.81
C TYR A 33 8.35 3.76 0.45
N ILE A 34 7.34 3.40 -0.33
CA ILE A 34 7.13 2.04 -0.82
C ILE A 34 7.75 1.92 -2.21
N ASP A 35 8.92 1.27 -2.28
CA ASP A 35 9.62 0.98 -3.53
C ASP A 35 9.15 -0.37 -4.09
N THR A 36 8.45 -0.33 -5.21
CA THR A 36 7.98 -1.54 -5.90
C THR A 36 8.84 -1.93 -7.09
N GLU A 37 9.72 -1.04 -7.56
CA GLU A 37 10.57 -1.28 -8.73
C GLU A 37 11.91 -1.92 -8.36
N GLY A 38 12.37 -1.74 -7.12
CA GLY A 38 13.62 -2.29 -6.58
C GLY A 38 14.87 -1.61 -7.13
N GLY A 39 15.66 -0.98 -6.24
CA GLY A 39 16.99 -0.46 -6.57
C GLY A 39 17.05 0.97 -7.14
N SER A 40 15.94 1.70 -7.24
CA SER A 40 15.95 3.11 -7.68
C SER A 40 16.31 4.10 -6.56
N MET A 41 16.36 3.62 -5.32
CA MET A 41 16.45 4.48 -4.13
C MET A 41 17.86 4.88 -3.72
N ASP A 42 18.90 4.14 -4.10
CA ASP A 42 20.27 4.40 -3.61
C ASP A 42 20.72 5.83 -3.90
N ASN A 43 20.55 6.31 -5.13
CA ASN A 43 20.91 7.67 -5.50
C ASN A 43 20.05 8.73 -4.78
N ILE A 44 18.78 8.43 -4.54
CA ILE A 44 17.86 9.33 -3.84
C ILE A 44 18.25 9.42 -2.37
N ILE A 45 18.60 8.30 -1.73
CA ILE A 45 19.05 8.26 -0.33
C ILE A 45 20.32 9.10 -0.14
N ASP A 46 21.30 8.96 -1.03
CA ASP A 46 22.54 9.72 -0.96
C ASP A 46 22.30 11.23 -1.15
N ASP A 47 21.37 11.60 -2.03
CA ASP A 47 20.97 12.99 -2.22
C ASP A 47 20.24 13.55 -0.98
N LEU A 48 19.30 12.79 -0.41
CA LEU A 48 18.59 13.15 0.82
C LEU A 48 19.55 13.34 1.99
N ARG A 49 20.52 12.42 2.19
CA ARG A 49 21.57 12.53 3.21
C ARG A 49 22.42 13.79 3.02
N SER A 50 22.85 14.04 1.79
CA SER A 50 23.66 15.20 1.43
C SER A 50 22.94 16.52 1.73
N ASN A 51 21.62 16.53 1.67
CA ASN A 51 20.75 17.65 1.98
C ASN A 51 20.26 17.68 3.44
N GLY A 52 20.82 16.82 4.30
CA GLY A 52 20.60 16.87 5.76
C GLY A 52 19.33 16.16 6.25
N VAL A 53 18.69 15.36 5.40
CA VAL A 53 17.55 14.51 5.82
C VAL A 53 18.06 13.40 6.72
N LYS A 54 17.40 13.20 7.85
CA LYS A 54 17.72 12.15 8.82
C LYS A 54 17.10 10.82 8.37
N GLU A 55 17.91 9.77 8.32
CA GLU A 55 17.48 8.46 7.85
C GLU A 55 16.31 7.88 8.65
N GLN A 56 16.30 8.12 9.96
CA GLN A 56 15.22 7.67 10.85
C GLN A 56 13.84 8.26 10.49
N ASN A 57 13.81 9.34 9.70
CA ASN A 57 12.58 9.98 9.25
C ASN A 57 12.18 9.55 7.82
N PHE A 58 12.96 8.67 7.18
CA PHE A 58 12.68 8.20 5.84
C PHE A 58 12.73 6.67 5.79
N LEU A 59 11.59 6.04 6.05
CA LEU A 59 11.45 4.58 6.07
C LEU A 59 11.15 4.06 4.66
N ILE A 60 11.92 3.07 4.21
CA ILE A 60 11.72 2.43 2.91
C ILE A 60 11.19 1.02 3.11
N ALA A 61 10.08 0.71 2.44
CA ALA A 61 9.51 -0.62 2.35
C ALA A 61 9.60 -1.11 0.90
N SER A 62 10.32 -2.20 0.67
CA SER A 62 10.44 -2.81 -0.66
C SER A 62 9.42 -3.92 -0.79
N THR A 63 8.39 -3.74 -1.61
CA THR A 63 7.38 -4.77 -1.88
C THR A 63 6.69 -4.53 -3.22
N GLN A 64 6.32 -5.63 -3.89
CA GLN A 64 5.50 -5.62 -5.10
C GLN A 64 4.07 -6.10 -4.83
N SER A 65 3.75 -6.37 -3.56
CA SER A 65 2.46 -6.89 -3.14
C SER A 65 1.45 -5.77 -2.84
N LEU A 66 0.39 -5.69 -3.64
CA LEU A 66 -0.70 -4.76 -3.36
C LEU A 66 -1.34 -5.03 -1.98
N ALA A 67 -1.39 -6.29 -1.54
CA ALA A 67 -1.95 -6.64 -0.23
C ALA A 67 -1.10 -6.06 0.91
N GLU A 68 0.22 -6.14 0.82
CA GLU A 68 1.13 -5.54 1.81
C GLU A 68 1.03 -4.01 1.82
N VAL A 69 0.92 -3.38 0.64
CA VAL A 69 0.71 -1.93 0.56
C VAL A 69 -0.58 -1.51 1.25
N LEU A 70 -1.67 -2.25 1.05
CA LEU A 70 -2.94 -1.99 1.73
C LEU A 70 -2.85 -2.21 3.25
N ASP A 71 -2.04 -3.18 3.69
CA ASP A 71 -1.75 -3.39 5.12
C ASP A 71 -0.98 -2.23 5.73
N TYR A 72 0.03 -1.69 5.03
CA TYR A 72 0.72 -0.45 5.48
C TYR A 72 -0.25 0.73 5.58
N ILE A 73 -1.14 0.92 4.60
CA ILE A 73 -2.14 2.00 4.64
C ILE A 73 -3.07 1.81 5.84
N LYS A 74 -3.49 0.58 6.11
CA LYS A 74 -4.31 0.25 7.27
C LYS A 74 -3.60 0.58 8.59
N LYS A 75 -2.33 0.17 8.74
CA LYS A 75 -1.52 0.51 9.92
C LYS A 75 -1.41 2.02 10.14
N ILE A 76 -1.25 2.79 9.06
CA ILE A 76 -1.23 4.26 9.12
C ILE A 76 -2.59 4.78 9.61
N THR A 77 -3.69 4.27 9.07
CA THR A 77 -5.05 4.69 9.41
C THR A 77 -5.40 4.38 10.87
N ASP A 78 -5.00 3.20 11.34
CA ASP A 78 -5.24 2.72 12.70
C ASP A 78 -4.19 3.28 13.71
N ASN A 79 -3.23 4.06 13.24
CA ASN A 79 -2.13 4.62 14.04
C ASN A 79 -1.31 3.55 14.78
N GLU A 80 -1.10 2.40 14.13
CA GLU A 80 -0.31 1.30 14.66
C GLU A 80 1.21 1.59 14.61
N ASP A 81 1.96 0.91 15.47
CA ASP A 81 3.42 0.98 15.47
C ASP A 81 4.01 0.22 14.27
N PHE A 82 5.03 0.80 13.64
CA PHE A 82 5.88 0.09 12.71
C PHE A 82 6.96 -0.65 13.50
N LEU A 83 7.17 -1.92 13.15
CA LEU A 83 8.11 -2.79 13.83
C LEU A 83 9.26 -3.16 12.89
N ASP A 84 10.46 -3.26 13.45
CA ASP A 84 11.63 -3.78 12.76
C ASP A 84 11.64 -5.33 12.68
N GLU A 85 12.72 -5.90 12.17
CA GLU A 85 12.90 -7.35 12.05
C GLU A 85 12.99 -8.08 13.41
N ASN A 86 13.15 -7.36 14.51
CA ASN A 86 13.23 -7.90 15.87
C ASN A 86 11.93 -7.71 16.65
N ASP A 87 10.85 -7.25 15.98
CA ASP A 87 9.59 -6.85 16.59
C ASP A 87 9.74 -5.63 17.54
N GLU A 88 10.79 -4.82 17.37
CA GLU A 88 10.96 -3.58 18.12
C GLU A 88 10.31 -2.40 17.37
N VAL A 89 9.77 -1.43 18.14
CA VAL A 89 9.13 -0.25 17.54
C VAL A 89 10.18 0.60 16.84
N ILE A 90 9.94 0.90 15.57
CA ILE A 90 10.78 1.81 14.80
C ILE A 90 10.57 3.23 15.34
N LEU A 91 11.66 3.89 15.70
CA LEU A 91 11.65 5.26 16.23
C LEU A 91 12.10 6.25 15.16
N ASP A 92 11.52 7.44 15.19
CA ASP A 92 11.98 8.56 14.38
C ASP A 92 13.27 9.22 14.96
N SER A 93 13.77 10.24 14.30
CA SER A 93 15.01 10.93 14.72
C SER A 93 14.90 11.70 16.06
N TYR A 94 13.71 11.80 16.61
CA TYR A 94 13.42 12.45 17.89
C TYR A 94 13.22 11.44 19.03
N GLY A 95 13.23 10.14 18.70
CA GLY A 95 13.05 9.06 19.67
C GLY A 95 11.59 8.69 19.91
N ASP A 96 10.66 9.23 19.12
CA ASP A 96 9.26 8.91 19.18
C ASP A 96 8.91 7.74 18.22
N PRO A 97 7.84 6.97 18.48
CA PRO A 97 7.36 5.96 17.54
C PRO A 97 7.13 6.58 16.16
N PHE A 98 7.65 5.90 15.12
CA PHE A 98 7.52 6.37 13.74
C PHE A 98 6.05 6.46 13.33
N ARG A 99 5.57 7.67 12.99
CA ARG A 99 4.22 7.94 12.49
C ARG A 99 4.34 8.61 11.15
N VAL A 100 3.61 8.12 10.16
CA VAL A 100 3.72 8.57 8.77
C VAL A 100 3.03 9.92 8.59
N ASP A 101 3.75 10.94 8.15
CA ASP A 101 3.22 12.24 7.73
C ASP A 101 2.97 12.25 6.21
N ALA A 102 3.79 11.50 5.46
CA ALA A 102 3.64 11.35 4.02
C ALA A 102 3.96 9.93 3.55
N LEU A 103 3.19 9.42 2.59
CA LEU A 103 3.34 8.12 1.96
C LEU A 103 3.64 8.26 0.48
N VAL A 104 4.67 7.57 0.00
CA VAL A 104 4.98 7.47 -1.43
C VAL A 104 4.81 6.01 -1.86
N ILE A 105 4.14 5.78 -3.00
CA ILE A 105 4.05 4.48 -3.66
C ILE A 105 4.68 4.61 -5.05
N ASP A 106 5.84 4.03 -5.22
CA ASP A 106 6.63 4.10 -6.47
C ASP A 106 6.97 2.67 -6.96
N SER A 107 6.15 2.10 -7.88
CA SER A 107 5.03 2.67 -8.60
C SER A 107 3.77 1.77 -8.57
N ALA A 108 2.59 2.34 -8.70
CA ALA A 108 1.34 1.60 -8.85
C ALA A 108 1.28 0.78 -10.16
N THR A 109 2.11 1.09 -11.15
CA THR A 109 2.26 0.28 -12.37
C THR A 109 2.68 -1.14 -12.03
N ILE A 110 3.70 -1.31 -11.21
CA ILE A 110 4.21 -2.63 -10.81
C ILE A 110 3.17 -3.37 -9.97
N LEU A 111 2.53 -2.69 -9.02
CA LEU A 111 1.45 -3.28 -8.22
C LEU A 111 0.32 -3.81 -9.11
N ASN A 112 -0.07 -3.06 -10.15
CA ASN A 112 -1.10 -3.49 -11.10
C ASN A 112 -0.63 -4.71 -11.91
N ILE A 113 0.61 -4.72 -12.40
CA ILE A 113 1.18 -5.85 -13.13
C ILE A 113 1.17 -7.12 -12.27
N VAL A 114 1.69 -7.04 -11.05
CA VAL A 114 1.77 -8.19 -10.14
C VAL A 114 0.38 -8.69 -9.73
N ALA A 115 -0.55 -7.77 -9.43
CA ALA A 115 -1.93 -8.14 -9.11
C ALA A 115 -2.62 -8.85 -10.30
N ARG A 116 -2.38 -8.41 -11.55
CA ARG A 116 -2.89 -9.07 -12.75
C ARG A 116 -2.28 -10.45 -12.95
N GLN A 117 -0.98 -10.60 -12.73
CA GLN A 117 -0.32 -11.91 -12.80
C GLN A 117 -0.89 -12.88 -11.76
N GLY A 118 -1.09 -12.43 -10.52
CA GLY A 118 -1.72 -13.24 -9.47
C GLY A 118 -3.13 -13.71 -9.85
N LEU A 119 -3.94 -12.85 -10.47
CA LEU A 119 -5.26 -13.24 -10.97
C LEU A 119 -5.20 -14.18 -12.19
N ALA A 120 -4.21 -14.03 -13.05
CA ALA A 120 -3.99 -14.96 -14.18
C ALA A 120 -3.62 -16.36 -13.66
N GLU A 121 -2.73 -16.45 -12.69
CA GLU A 121 -2.37 -17.73 -12.05
C GLU A 121 -3.57 -18.36 -11.31
N PHE A 122 -4.38 -17.55 -10.63
CA PHE A 122 -5.64 -18.03 -10.05
C PHE A 122 -6.60 -18.58 -11.11
N SER A 123 -6.68 -17.95 -12.30
CA SER A 123 -7.49 -18.43 -13.42
C SER A 123 -7.03 -19.79 -13.94
N LYS A 124 -5.69 -20.00 -14.05
CA LYS A 124 -5.11 -21.32 -14.38
C LYS A 124 -5.46 -22.37 -13.33
N ARG A 125 -5.35 -22.03 -12.05
CA ARG A 125 -5.72 -22.92 -10.94
C ARG A 125 -7.20 -23.31 -11.01
N ARG A 126 -8.10 -22.34 -11.27
CA ARG A 126 -9.53 -22.57 -11.48
C ARG A 126 -9.80 -23.49 -12.69
N ALA A 127 -9.08 -23.29 -13.81
CA ALA A 127 -9.18 -24.13 -14.99
C ALA A 127 -8.69 -25.55 -14.73
N LYS A 128 -7.64 -25.72 -13.92
CA LYS A 128 -7.13 -27.04 -13.51
C LYS A 128 -8.18 -27.83 -12.74
N VAL A 129 -8.85 -27.21 -11.76
CA VAL A 129 -9.93 -27.86 -11.01
C VAL A 129 -11.09 -28.26 -11.92
N LYS A 130 -11.49 -27.37 -12.86
CA LYS A 130 -12.56 -27.68 -13.84
C LYS A 130 -12.13 -28.81 -14.79
N ALA A 131 -10.88 -28.86 -15.23
CA ALA A 131 -10.36 -29.90 -16.11
C ALA A 131 -10.34 -31.27 -15.40
N GLU A 132 -9.92 -31.32 -14.14
CA GLU A 132 -9.90 -32.52 -13.29
C GLU A 132 -11.34 -33.03 -13.07
N ALA A 133 -12.27 -32.17 -12.73
CA ALA A 133 -13.68 -32.51 -12.59
C ALA A 133 -14.33 -33.04 -13.89
N ALA A 134 -13.82 -32.61 -15.05
CA ALA A 134 -14.24 -33.10 -16.38
C ALA A 134 -13.48 -34.37 -16.83
N GLY A 135 -12.58 -34.93 -16.00
CA GLY A 135 -11.82 -36.13 -16.32
C GLY A 135 -10.74 -35.94 -17.39
N LEU A 136 -10.32 -34.68 -17.68
CA LEU A 136 -9.29 -34.41 -18.68
C LEU A 136 -7.91 -34.81 -18.17
N VAL A 137 -7.12 -35.47 -19.03
CA VAL A 137 -5.75 -35.91 -18.74
C VAL A 137 -4.79 -35.56 -19.89
N GLY A 138 -3.48 -35.62 -19.65
CA GLY A 138 -2.44 -35.39 -20.66
C GLY A 138 -2.55 -34.00 -21.31
N ASP A 139 -2.33 -33.95 -22.62
CA ASP A 139 -2.29 -32.70 -23.40
C ASP A 139 -3.61 -31.92 -23.36
N ALA A 140 -4.76 -32.62 -23.32
CA ALA A 140 -6.06 -31.96 -23.24
C ALA A 140 -6.21 -31.17 -21.93
N LYS A 141 -5.71 -31.69 -20.81
CA LYS A 141 -5.64 -30.96 -19.53
C LYS A 141 -4.67 -29.79 -19.60
N ALA A 142 -3.46 -30.01 -20.14
CA ALA A 142 -2.44 -28.97 -20.27
C ALA A 142 -2.94 -27.77 -21.09
N VAL A 143 -3.50 -28.02 -22.28
CA VAL A 143 -4.07 -26.98 -23.15
C VAL A 143 -5.20 -26.19 -22.44
N LYS A 144 -6.09 -26.89 -21.70
CA LYS A 144 -7.17 -26.25 -20.96
C LYS A 144 -6.66 -25.34 -19.84
N VAL A 145 -5.58 -25.73 -19.17
CA VAL A 145 -4.99 -24.97 -18.05
C VAL A 145 -4.16 -23.80 -18.56
N GLU A 146 -3.23 -24.04 -19.49
CA GLU A 146 -2.37 -22.97 -20.00
C GLU A 146 -3.10 -21.96 -20.88
N GLY A 147 -4.17 -22.39 -21.57
CA GLY A 147 -5.05 -21.49 -22.33
C GLY A 147 -6.06 -20.72 -21.47
N ALA A 148 -6.03 -20.87 -20.14
CA ALA A 148 -6.97 -20.17 -19.28
C ALA A 148 -6.62 -18.69 -19.15
N GLY A 149 -7.56 -17.83 -19.57
CA GLY A 149 -7.48 -16.38 -19.38
C GLY A 149 -8.31 -15.90 -18.18
N MET A 150 -8.11 -14.63 -17.83
CA MET A 150 -8.94 -13.94 -16.85
C MET A 150 -10.39 -13.80 -17.36
N GLU A 151 -11.34 -14.05 -16.48
CA GLU A 151 -12.76 -13.81 -16.74
C GLU A 151 -13.13 -12.36 -16.42
N LEU A 152 -14.27 -11.86 -16.92
CA LEU A 152 -14.72 -10.49 -16.66
C LEU A 152 -14.76 -10.13 -15.16
N LYS A 153 -15.16 -11.09 -14.31
CA LYS A 153 -15.17 -10.90 -12.86
C LYS A 153 -13.79 -10.66 -12.28
N ASP A 154 -12.74 -11.26 -12.86
CA ASP A 154 -11.36 -11.07 -12.39
C ASP A 154 -10.88 -9.64 -12.69
N TYR A 155 -11.26 -9.09 -13.86
CA TYR A 155 -11.00 -7.68 -14.19
C TYR A 155 -11.76 -6.73 -13.27
N ASN A 156 -13.02 -7.04 -12.93
CA ASN A 156 -13.78 -6.23 -11.97
C ASN A 156 -13.12 -6.24 -10.59
N THR A 157 -12.67 -7.41 -10.13
CA THR A 157 -11.92 -7.54 -8.85
C THR A 157 -10.66 -6.69 -8.86
N LEU A 158 -9.90 -6.70 -9.97
CA LEU A 158 -8.70 -5.87 -10.12
C LEU A 158 -9.02 -4.38 -10.05
N ASN A 159 -10.07 -3.96 -10.76
CA ASN A 159 -10.50 -2.55 -10.76
C ASN A 159 -10.94 -2.10 -9.36
N TYR A 160 -11.69 -2.92 -8.62
CA TYR A 160 -12.08 -2.61 -7.24
C TYR A 160 -10.86 -2.49 -6.32
N LYS A 161 -9.89 -3.39 -6.41
CA LYS A 161 -8.65 -3.30 -5.62
C LYS A 161 -7.88 -2.01 -5.91
N GLY A 162 -7.80 -1.59 -7.16
CA GLY A 162 -7.15 -0.34 -7.52
C GLY A 162 -7.89 0.91 -7.04
N GLN A 163 -9.21 0.88 -7.07
CA GLN A 163 -10.02 1.96 -6.49
C GLN A 163 -9.89 2.00 -4.97
N SER A 164 -9.86 0.84 -4.29
CA SER A 164 -9.63 0.74 -2.86
C SER A 164 -8.33 1.42 -2.46
N LEU A 165 -7.24 1.20 -3.21
CA LEU A 165 -5.94 1.80 -2.93
C LEU A 165 -6.04 3.33 -2.74
N ILE A 166 -6.66 4.03 -3.70
CA ILE A 166 -6.76 5.50 -3.64
C ILE A 166 -7.77 5.96 -2.58
N LEU A 167 -8.88 5.24 -2.39
CA LEU A 167 -9.89 5.59 -1.40
C LEU A 167 -9.37 5.39 0.02
N ASP A 168 -8.61 4.31 0.28
CA ASP A 168 -7.99 4.06 1.57
C ASP A 168 -6.87 5.07 1.85
N LEU A 169 -6.08 5.47 0.83
CA LEU A 169 -5.13 6.58 0.94
C LEU A 169 -5.82 7.89 1.34
N ASN A 170 -6.96 8.22 0.70
CA ASN A 170 -7.73 9.39 1.06
C ASN A 170 -8.30 9.31 2.48
N ALA A 171 -8.73 8.12 2.91
CA ALA A 171 -9.25 7.89 4.25
C ALA A 171 -8.17 7.95 5.33
N SER A 172 -6.94 7.53 5.03
CA SER A 172 -5.82 7.54 5.99
C SER A 172 -5.48 8.93 6.52
N GLY A 173 -5.80 9.96 5.74
CA GLY A 173 -5.57 11.36 6.13
C GLY A 173 -4.13 11.84 6.02
N VAL A 174 -3.19 10.99 5.58
CA VAL A 174 -1.80 11.39 5.33
C VAL A 174 -1.63 12.00 3.94
N ASN A 175 -0.57 12.77 3.77
CA ASN A 175 -0.19 13.23 2.44
C ASN A 175 0.33 12.06 1.64
N TYR A 176 -0.01 11.96 0.35
CA TYR A 176 0.50 10.85 -0.45
C TYR A 176 0.80 11.23 -1.89
N ILE A 177 1.77 10.53 -2.46
CA ILE A 177 2.05 10.50 -3.89
C ILE A 177 2.06 9.05 -4.36
N VAL A 178 1.32 8.80 -5.46
CA VAL A 178 1.38 7.54 -6.19
C VAL A 178 2.00 7.83 -7.54
N THR A 179 3.07 7.12 -7.90
CA THR A 179 3.67 7.25 -9.22
C THR A 179 3.18 6.17 -10.17
N CYS A 180 3.18 6.44 -11.46
CA CYS A 180 2.89 5.51 -12.54
C CYS A 180 3.81 5.74 -13.73
N ARG A 181 3.99 4.70 -14.54
CA ARG A 181 4.46 4.87 -15.91
C ARG A 181 3.34 5.46 -16.76
N GLU A 182 3.68 6.01 -17.92
CA GLU A 182 2.66 6.42 -18.88
C GLU A 182 2.41 5.36 -19.95
N LYS A 183 1.22 5.38 -20.53
CA LYS A 183 0.86 4.62 -21.71
C LYS A 183 0.02 5.46 -22.67
N ASN A 184 -0.06 5.02 -23.93
CA ASN A 184 -0.99 5.63 -24.87
C ASN A 184 -2.43 5.27 -24.48
N GLU A 185 -3.29 6.28 -24.46
CA GLU A 185 -4.73 6.03 -24.43
C GLU A 185 -5.17 5.43 -25.76
N THR A 186 -6.03 4.43 -25.71
CA THR A 186 -6.60 3.80 -26.88
C THR A 186 -8.10 3.78 -26.80
N GLU A 187 -8.78 3.98 -27.95
CA GLU A 187 -10.21 3.79 -28.08
C GLU A 187 -10.52 2.61 -28.98
N SER A 188 -11.63 1.94 -28.68
CA SER A 188 -12.12 0.82 -29.50
C SER A 188 -13.01 1.34 -30.61
N VAL A 189 -12.58 1.18 -31.84
CA VAL A 189 -13.33 1.58 -33.03
C VAL A 189 -13.80 0.31 -33.76
N LYS A 190 -15.07 0.31 -34.14
CA LYS A 190 -15.68 -0.77 -34.89
C LYS A 190 -15.71 -0.41 -36.36
N ASP A 191 -15.16 -1.25 -37.24
CA ASP A 191 -15.18 -1.06 -38.66
C ASP A 191 -16.54 -1.44 -39.28
N ASP A 192 -16.72 -1.15 -40.56
CA ASP A 192 -17.95 -1.46 -41.31
C ASP A 192 -18.28 -2.97 -41.38
N LYS A 193 -17.29 -3.83 -41.08
CA LYS A 193 -17.42 -5.29 -41.02
C LYS A 193 -17.71 -5.81 -39.62
N GLY A 194 -17.81 -4.90 -38.63
CA GLY A 194 -18.05 -5.24 -37.25
C GLY A 194 -16.80 -5.68 -36.48
N GLN A 195 -15.61 -5.59 -37.07
CA GLN A 195 -14.35 -5.90 -36.39
C GLN A 195 -13.94 -4.73 -35.50
N ILE A 196 -13.59 -5.04 -34.22
CA ILE A 196 -13.16 -4.05 -33.27
C ILE A 196 -11.62 -3.94 -33.32
N SER A 197 -11.14 -2.74 -33.56
CA SER A 197 -9.72 -2.39 -33.51
C SER A 197 -9.48 -1.34 -32.41
N SER A 198 -8.29 -1.36 -31.83
CA SER A 198 -7.87 -0.38 -30.82
C SER A 198 -6.96 0.65 -31.46
N ILE A 199 -7.38 1.90 -31.46
CA ILE A 199 -6.66 3.02 -32.12
C ILE A 199 -6.14 3.96 -31.02
N PRO A 200 -4.86 4.39 -31.07
CA PRO A 200 -4.35 5.40 -30.15
C PRO A 200 -5.05 6.74 -30.34
N THR A 201 -5.48 7.37 -29.24
CA THR A 201 -6.08 8.73 -29.27
C THR A 201 -5.03 9.84 -29.36
N GLY A 202 -3.74 9.51 -29.24
CA GLY A 202 -2.64 10.46 -29.14
C GLY A 202 -2.44 11.02 -27.72
N ARG A 203 -3.34 10.71 -26.79
CA ARG A 203 -3.23 11.13 -25.39
C ARG A 203 -2.44 10.13 -24.57
N LYS A 204 -1.67 10.65 -23.59
CA LYS A 204 -0.97 9.84 -22.60
C LYS A 204 -1.76 9.79 -21.31
N ILE A 205 -1.85 8.61 -20.71
CA ILE A 205 -2.56 8.35 -19.46
C ILE A 205 -1.69 7.51 -18.50
N PRO A 206 -1.98 7.52 -17.18
CA PRO A 206 -1.27 6.68 -16.24
C PRO A 206 -1.40 5.19 -16.59
N ASP A 207 -0.29 4.44 -16.53
CA ASP A 207 -0.30 2.99 -16.62
C ASP A 207 -0.37 2.36 -15.22
N GLY A 208 -1.57 2.29 -14.69
CA GLY A 208 -1.85 1.76 -13.37
C GLY A 208 -3.23 1.13 -13.31
N PHE A 209 -3.85 1.20 -12.14
CA PHE A 209 -5.21 0.72 -11.95
C PHE A 209 -6.22 1.65 -12.65
N LYS A 210 -7.25 1.05 -13.26
CA LYS A 210 -8.28 1.82 -13.95
C LYS A 210 -9.09 2.67 -12.97
N GLY A 211 -9.21 3.95 -13.24
CA GLY A 211 -10.02 4.89 -12.48
C GLY A 211 -9.32 5.51 -11.26
N GLN A 212 -8.05 5.17 -11.00
CA GLN A 212 -7.28 5.75 -9.89
C GLN A 212 -7.17 7.28 -10.00
N GLU A 213 -7.12 7.80 -11.22
CA GLU A 213 -7.00 9.22 -11.53
C GLU A 213 -8.20 10.06 -11.09
N TYR A 214 -9.40 9.46 -10.98
CA TYR A 214 -10.61 10.21 -10.60
C TYR A 214 -10.61 10.69 -9.15
N ASN A 215 -10.02 9.91 -8.24
CA ASN A 215 -10.12 10.13 -6.80
C ASN A 215 -8.94 10.87 -6.19
N VAL A 216 -7.90 11.19 -6.96
CA VAL A 216 -6.79 12.02 -6.49
C VAL A 216 -7.11 13.52 -6.63
N ASP A 217 -6.51 14.36 -5.80
CA ASP A 217 -6.73 15.82 -5.90
C ASP A 217 -5.89 16.45 -7.01
N THR A 218 -4.68 15.98 -7.20
CA THR A 218 -3.75 16.49 -8.23
C THR A 218 -3.27 15.35 -9.10
N GLU A 219 -3.29 15.57 -10.42
CA GLU A 219 -2.78 14.63 -11.43
C GLU A 219 -1.79 15.35 -12.33
N ILE A 220 -0.55 14.85 -12.38
CA ILE A 220 0.58 15.48 -13.07
C ILE A 220 1.21 14.48 -14.02
N ARG A 221 1.40 14.89 -15.27
CA ARG A 221 2.25 14.18 -16.22
C ARG A 221 3.62 14.84 -16.28
N LEU A 222 4.68 14.09 -16.00
CA LEU A 222 6.07 14.52 -16.18
C LEU A 222 6.61 14.00 -17.50
N PHE A 223 7.28 14.89 -18.25
CA PHE A 223 7.90 14.55 -19.52
C PHE A 223 9.14 15.43 -19.77
N ARG A 224 9.99 15.04 -20.71
CA ARG A 224 11.13 15.86 -21.14
C ARG A 224 10.66 16.92 -22.12
N SER A 225 11.24 18.11 -22.04
CA SER A 225 10.98 19.16 -23.00
C SER A 225 11.38 18.70 -24.42
N PRO A 226 10.53 18.91 -25.43
CA PRO A 226 10.89 18.61 -26.82
C PRO A 226 12.09 19.40 -27.34
N ASP A 227 12.35 20.56 -26.76
CA ASP A 227 13.40 21.48 -27.19
C ASP A 227 14.73 21.27 -26.42
N ASP A 228 14.67 20.72 -25.20
CA ASP A 228 15.82 20.46 -24.34
C ASP A 228 15.57 19.27 -23.41
N ASP A 229 16.18 18.14 -23.71
CA ASP A 229 16.04 16.91 -22.94
C ASP A 229 16.53 17.03 -21.47
N SER A 230 17.29 18.07 -21.13
CA SER A 230 17.73 18.33 -19.76
C SER A 230 16.62 18.93 -18.89
N VAL A 231 15.59 19.52 -19.50
CA VAL A 231 14.48 20.20 -18.82
C VAL A 231 13.32 19.21 -18.60
N VAL A 232 12.88 19.09 -17.36
CA VAL A 232 11.67 18.34 -17.01
C VAL A 232 10.47 19.27 -17.03
N MET A 233 9.42 18.85 -17.71
CA MET A 233 8.14 19.55 -17.79
C MET A 233 7.08 18.82 -16.98
N ALA A 234 6.22 19.56 -16.28
CA ALA A 234 5.01 19.05 -15.65
C ALA A 234 3.78 19.59 -16.38
N TYR A 235 2.93 18.69 -16.84
CA TYR A 235 1.60 19.04 -17.34
C TYR A 235 0.57 18.68 -16.30
N PHE A 236 -0.15 19.68 -15.77
CA PHE A 236 -1.18 19.53 -14.76
C PHE A 236 -2.51 19.15 -15.42
N VAL A 237 -2.85 17.86 -15.39
CA VAL A 237 -4.13 17.38 -15.92
C VAL A 237 -5.27 17.93 -15.07
N LYS A 238 -5.08 17.93 -13.76
CA LYS A 238 -5.96 18.59 -12.79
C LYS A 238 -5.17 18.96 -11.52
N ASP A 239 -5.58 20.04 -10.88
CA ASP A 239 -5.12 20.42 -9.54
C ASP A 239 -6.25 21.06 -8.74
N ARG A 240 -6.81 20.30 -7.78
CA ARG A 240 -7.87 20.79 -6.88
C ARG A 240 -7.35 21.74 -5.81
N THR A 241 -6.04 21.77 -5.60
CA THR A 241 -5.41 22.71 -4.66
C THR A 241 -5.43 24.14 -5.19
N LYS A 242 -5.61 24.31 -6.51
CA LYS A 242 -5.61 25.60 -7.22
C LYS A 242 -4.26 26.32 -7.22
N LEU A 243 -3.17 25.60 -6.92
CA LEU A 243 -1.83 26.14 -7.08
C LEU A 243 -1.50 26.28 -8.57
N HIS A 244 -1.88 25.28 -9.34
CA HIS A 244 -1.72 25.28 -10.80
C HIS A 244 -3.07 25.22 -11.51
N GLY A 245 -3.14 25.82 -12.69
CA GLY A 245 -4.31 25.72 -13.56
C GLY A 245 -4.42 24.35 -14.25
N SER A 246 -5.65 23.94 -14.57
CA SER A 246 -5.84 22.77 -15.43
C SER A 246 -5.23 23.03 -16.81
N CYS A 247 -4.51 22.03 -17.34
CA CYS A 247 -3.76 22.10 -18.58
C CYS A 247 -2.56 23.08 -18.55
N GLU A 248 -2.14 23.52 -17.38
CA GLU A 248 -0.92 24.31 -17.21
C GLU A 248 0.32 23.41 -17.38
N THR A 249 1.36 24.00 -17.98
CA THR A 249 2.67 23.35 -18.13
C THR A 249 3.72 24.18 -17.42
N VAL A 250 4.51 23.54 -16.55
CA VAL A 250 5.54 24.19 -15.74
C VAL A 250 6.87 23.49 -15.99
N GLU A 251 7.95 24.28 -16.08
CA GLU A 251 9.31 23.77 -16.18
C GLU A 251 9.89 23.46 -14.80
N ASN A 252 10.64 22.36 -14.70
CA ASN A 252 11.35 21.93 -13.49
C ASN A 252 10.47 21.97 -12.24
N PRO A 253 9.34 21.25 -12.24
CA PRO A 253 8.37 21.27 -11.15
C PRO A 253 8.99 20.81 -9.81
N SER A 254 8.53 21.40 -8.72
CA SER A 254 8.95 21.02 -7.38
C SER A 254 7.76 20.77 -6.46
N LEU A 255 7.80 19.68 -5.70
CA LEU A 255 6.79 19.42 -4.66
C LEU A 255 6.81 20.49 -3.57
N LEU A 256 7.95 21.18 -3.39
CA LEU A 256 8.09 22.22 -2.37
C LEU A 256 7.19 23.45 -2.61
N GLU A 257 6.68 23.62 -3.83
CA GLU A 257 5.67 24.66 -4.13
C GLU A 257 4.35 24.43 -3.39
N TYR A 258 4.05 23.18 -3.03
CA TYR A 258 2.84 22.81 -2.28
C TYR A 258 2.97 22.98 -0.76
N ARG A 259 4.09 23.50 -0.23
CA ARG A 259 4.35 23.56 1.21
C ARG A 259 3.21 24.23 1.99
N GLU A 260 2.80 25.43 1.59
CA GLU A 260 1.74 26.16 2.29
C GLU A 260 0.37 25.46 2.26
N ILE A 261 0.13 24.64 1.23
CA ILE A 261 -1.12 23.91 1.07
C ILE A 261 -1.14 22.67 1.96
N LEU A 262 -0.02 21.97 2.05
CA LEU A 262 0.13 20.80 2.91
C LEU A 262 0.04 21.20 4.39
N ASP A 263 0.65 22.30 4.78
CA ASP A 263 0.55 22.85 6.14
C ASP A 263 -0.90 23.18 6.50
N LYS A 264 -1.66 23.84 5.59
CA LYS A 264 -3.08 24.14 5.80
C LYS A 264 -3.97 22.88 5.90
N SER A 265 -3.63 21.81 5.16
CA SER A 265 -4.44 20.58 5.19
C SER A 265 -4.31 19.85 6.53
N ALA A 266 -3.19 19.96 7.22
CA ALA A 266 -2.99 19.39 8.55
C ALA A 266 -3.89 20.02 9.61
N ALA A 267 -4.10 21.35 9.55
CA ALA A 267 -4.91 22.10 10.51
C ALA A 267 -6.41 21.76 10.47
N ASN A 268 -6.92 21.22 9.36
CA ASN A 268 -8.35 20.93 9.17
C ASN A 268 -8.74 19.47 9.48
N LYS A 269 -7.80 18.63 9.91
CA LYS A 269 -8.05 17.19 10.09
C LYS A 269 -8.86 16.84 11.34
N GLU A 270 -8.89 17.70 12.36
CA GLU A 270 -9.57 17.45 13.65
C GLU A 270 -11.09 17.30 13.54
N TYR A 271 -11.69 17.83 12.49
CA TYR A 271 -13.15 17.87 12.33
C TYR A 271 -13.68 16.89 11.27
N ILE A 272 -12.83 16.06 10.70
CA ILE A 272 -13.22 15.12 9.64
C ILE A 272 -13.33 13.71 10.21
N ILE A 273 -14.55 13.19 10.27
CA ILE A 273 -14.80 11.76 10.52
C ILE A 273 -14.64 11.04 9.19
N LYS A 274 -13.71 10.10 9.12
CA LYS A 274 -13.44 9.30 7.91
C LYS A 274 -13.67 7.84 8.20
N ASN A 275 -14.32 7.15 7.26
CA ASN A 275 -14.42 5.70 7.23
C ASN A 275 -13.60 5.17 6.04
N GLY A 276 -12.83 4.12 6.26
CA GLY A 276 -12.14 3.41 5.18
C GLY A 276 -13.14 2.72 4.24
N LEU A 277 -12.70 2.44 3.01
CA LEU A 277 -13.55 1.77 2.03
C LEU A 277 -14.02 0.39 2.51
N ASN A 278 -13.15 -0.37 3.18
CA ASN A 278 -13.49 -1.70 3.68
C ASN A 278 -14.61 -1.66 4.73
N ASP A 279 -14.61 -0.66 5.60
CA ASP A 279 -15.67 -0.47 6.60
C ASP A 279 -17.00 -0.07 5.93
N ALA A 280 -16.94 0.81 4.93
CA ALA A 280 -18.11 1.19 4.15
C ALA A 280 -18.69 -0.02 3.39
N VAL A 281 -17.85 -0.82 2.72
CA VAL A 281 -18.28 -2.03 2.01
C VAL A 281 -18.91 -3.04 2.96
N LYS A 282 -18.33 -3.23 4.17
CA LYS A 282 -18.89 -4.11 5.19
C LYS A 282 -20.26 -3.62 5.65
N THR A 283 -20.41 -2.34 5.92
CA THR A 283 -21.69 -1.73 6.32
C THR A 283 -22.75 -1.90 5.23
N GLU A 284 -22.42 -1.67 3.95
CA GLU A 284 -23.36 -1.85 2.83
C GLU A 284 -23.75 -3.33 2.65
N MET A 285 -22.81 -4.25 2.85
CA MET A 285 -23.10 -5.69 2.84
C MET A 285 -24.07 -6.07 3.95
N GLU A 286 -23.83 -5.62 5.19
CA GLU A 286 -24.69 -5.88 6.34
C GLU A 286 -26.10 -5.30 6.14
N LEU A 287 -26.20 -4.09 5.60
CA LEU A 287 -27.46 -3.47 5.21
C LEU A 287 -28.23 -4.32 4.18
N THR A 288 -27.53 -4.76 3.14
CA THR A 288 -28.12 -5.61 2.08
C THR A 288 -28.62 -6.94 2.65
N MET A 289 -27.84 -7.59 3.52
CA MET A 289 -28.23 -8.83 4.17
C MET A 289 -29.48 -8.65 5.02
N ARG A 290 -29.53 -7.58 5.81
CA ARG A 290 -30.69 -7.22 6.62
C ARG A 290 -31.93 -6.97 5.77
N ASP A 291 -31.81 -6.23 4.65
CA ASP A 291 -32.93 -5.93 3.76
C ASP A 291 -33.48 -7.17 3.04
N LEU A 292 -32.60 -8.18 2.82
CA LEU A 292 -32.97 -9.47 2.26
C LEU A 292 -33.50 -10.45 3.32
N GLY A 293 -33.54 -10.07 4.60
CA GLY A 293 -33.96 -10.94 5.69
C GLY A 293 -32.99 -12.11 5.94
N ILE A 294 -31.74 -11.96 5.49
CA ILE A 294 -30.65 -12.89 5.77
C ILE A 294 -30.10 -12.49 7.14
N GLU A 295 -30.52 -13.19 8.19
CA GLU A 295 -29.84 -13.07 9.48
C GLU A 295 -28.39 -13.53 9.29
N ASP A 296 -27.45 -12.78 9.89
CA ASP A 296 -26.07 -13.24 10.03
C ASP A 296 -26.11 -14.60 10.76
N SER A 297 -26.20 -15.66 10.00
CA SER A 297 -25.62 -16.90 10.47
C SER A 297 -24.12 -16.57 10.55
N GLU A 298 -23.62 -16.26 11.77
CA GLU A 298 -22.19 -16.39 12.02
C GLU A 298 -21.76 -17.65 11.27
N PRO A 299 -20.70 -17.58 10.40
CA PRO A 299 -20.22 -18.78 9.74
C PRO A 299 -20.11 -19.81 10.85
N GLU A 300 -20.88 -20.90 10.74
CA GLU A 300 -20.82 -21.99 11.71
C GLU A 300 -19.34 -22.24 11.95
N LYS A 301 -18.86 -21.84 13.13
CA LYS A 301 -17.56 -22.25 13.60
C LYS A 301 -17.56 -23.74 13.40
N PRO A 302 -16.68 -24.32 12.56
CA PRO A 302 -16.63 -25.76 12.40
C PRO A 302 -16.63 -26.34 13.81
N ALA A 303 -17.61 -27.20 14.05
CA ALA A 303 -17.94 -27.73 15.37
C ALA A 303 -16.66 -27.97 16.18
N ASP A 304 -16.57 -27.37 17.35
CA ASP A 304 -15.43 -27.42 18.25
C ASP A 304 -14.95 -28.87 18.40
N THR A 305 -14.02 -29.27 17.56
CA THR A 305 -12.97 -30.12 18.06
C THR A 305 -12.14 -29.22 18.96
N PRO A 306 -11.88 -29.59 20.22
CA PRO A 306 -11.09 -28.77 21.12
C PRO A 306 -9.72 -28.54 20.46
N LYS A 307 -9.52 -27.40 19.78
CA LYS A 307 -8.21 -26.93 19.36
C LYS A 307 -7.49 -26.65 20.66
N VAL A 308 -6.60 -27.55 20.99
CA VAL A 308 -5.52 -27.27 21.94
C VAL A 308 -4.88 -25.96 21.45
N ASP A 309 -4.79 -24.97 22.32
CA ASP A 309 -4.26 -23.61 22.12
C ASP A 309 -2.74 -23.63 21.82
N ASN A 310 -2.31 -24.45 20.86
CA ASN A 310 -0.91 -24.68 20.49
C ASN A 310 -0.56 -24.09 19.11
N ASP A 311 -1.38 -23.20 18.57
CA ASP A 311 -1.04 -22.49 17.34
C ASP A 311 -0.07 -21.36 17.66
N VAL A 312 1.14 -21.45 17.11
CA VAL A 312 2.23 -20.48 17.29
C VAL A 312 1.77 -19.06 16.93
N ASP A 313 0.94 -18.91 15.90
CA ASP A 313 0.47 -17.62 15.45
C ASP A 313 -0.53 -16.99 16.43
N THR A 314 -1.41 -17.79 17.03
CA THR A 314 -2.32 -17.33 18.10
C THR A 314 -1.55 -16.88 19.34
N MET A 315 -0.54 -17.64 19.77
CA MET A 315 0.31 -17.27 20.90
C MET A 315 1.15 -16.03 20.61
N ARG A 316 1.65 -15.90 19.38
CA ARG A 316 2.39 -14.70 18.92
C ARG A 316 1.51 -13.46 18.94
N ALA A 317 0.26 -13.56 18.48
CA ALA A 317 -0.70 -12.45 18.53
C ALA A 317 -1.01 -12.04 19.99
N LYS A 318 -1.16 -13.00 20.91
CA LYS A 318 -1.34 -12.73 22.35
C LYS A 318 -0.13 -12.02 22.95
N ALA A 319 1.09 -12.45 22.63
CA ALA A 319 2.33 -11.84 23.11
C ALA A 319 2.48 -10.38 22.62
N ARG A 320 2.19 -10.14 21.35
CA ARG A 320 2.17 -8.80 20.78
C ARG A 320 1.16 -7.90 21.46
N LYS A 321 -0.05 -8.40 21.68
CA LYS A 321 -1.09 -7.64 22.39
C LYS A 321 -0.67 -7.25 23.79
N LEU A 322 -0.04 -8.17 24.55
CA LEU A 322 0.50 -7.87 25.89
C LEU A 322 1.53 -6.73 25.86
N ILE A 323 2.42 -6.72 24.87
CA ILE A 323 3.40 -5.67 24.68
C ILE A 323 2.71 -4.33 24.35
N THR A 324 1.74 -4.35 23.44
CA THR A 324 1.01 -3.15 23.00
C THR A 324 0.18 -2.57 24.15
N ASP A 325 -0.56 -3.39 24.88
CA ASP A 325 -1.43 -2.94 25.97
C ASP A 325 -0.65 -2.50 27.23
N CYS A 326 0.62 -2.86 27.34
CA CYS A 326 1.47 -2.44 28.45
C CYS A 326 1.92 -0.98 28.28
N SER A 327 1.48 -0.08 29.15
CA SER A 327 1.86 1.33 29.14
C SER A 327 3.20 1.61 29.86
N SER A 328 3.83 0.61 30.51
CA SER A 328 5.06 0.79 31.28
C SER A 328 6.32 0.35 30.51
N PRO A 329 7.19 1.28 30.10
CA PRO A 329 8.46 0.94 29.44
C PRO A 329 9.37 0.05 30.31
N VAL A 330 9.30 0.22 31.65
CA VAL A 330 10.08 -0.58 32.59
C VAL A 330 9.65 -2.04 32.60
N LYS A 331 8.36 -2.31 32.58
CA LYS A 331 7.81 -3.68 32.50
C LYS A 331 8.12 -4.35 31.15
N LYS A 332 8.04 -3.60 30.04
CA LYS A 332 8.43 -4.10 28.70
C LYS A 332 9.90 -4.53 28.69
N ALA A 333 10.79 -3.69 29.19
CA ALA A 333 12.23 -3.99 29.27
C ALA A 333 12.52 -5.19 30.19
N ALA A 334 11.79 -5.31 31.32
CA ALA A 334 11.92 -6.44 32.23
C ALA A 334 11.50 -7.75 31.56
N ALA A 335 10.38 -7.75 30.81
CA ALA A 335 9.90 -8.92 30.08
C ALA A 335 10.88 -9.38 28.99
N GLN A 336 11.41 -8.46 28.19
CA GLN A 336 12.43 -8.77 27.19
C GLN A 336 13.71 -9.33 27.83
N LYS A 337 14.16 -8.73 28.93
CA LYS A 337 15.32 -9.22 29.68
C LYS A 337 15.07 -10.63 30.23
N ALA A 338 13.90 -10.90 30.82
CA ALA A 338 13.57 -12.20 31.37
C ALA A 338 13.52 -13.29 30.30
N VAL A 339 12.98 -12.99 29.10
CA VAL A 339 13.01 -13.90 27.94
C VAL A 339 14.45 -14.21 27.52
N LYS A 340 15.30 -13.18 27.43
CA LYS A 340 16.72 -13.32 27.09
C LYS A 340 17.51 -14.12 28.14
N ASP A 341 17.27 -13.85 29.42
CA ASP A 341 17.93 -14.55 30.54
C ASP A 341 17.51 -16.03 30.62
N ALA A 342 16.31 -16.36 30.11
CA ALA A 342 15.83 -17.73 29.93
C ALA A 342 16.46 -18.44 28.71
N GLY A 343 17.30 -17.76 27.92
CA GLY A 343 17.94 -18.30 26.71
C GLY A 343 16.97 -18.48 25.54
N LEU A 344 15.81 -17.81 25.56
CA LEU A 344 14.77 -17.89 24.54
C LEU A 344 14.92 -16.77 23.51
N PRO A 345 14.46 -16.98 22.26
CA PRO A 345 14.47 -15.92 21.24
C PRO A 345 13.56 -14.76 21.67
N THR A 346 14.08 -13.53 21.59
CA THR A 346 13.32 -12.31 21.86
C THR A 346 12.49 -11.85 20.65
N ALA A 347 12.89 -12.25 19.43
CA ALA A 347 12.18 -11.94 18.20
C ALA A 347 11.02 -12.93 17.99
N LEU A 348 9.80 -12.50 18.27
CA LEU A 348 8.58 -13.33 18.20
C LEU A 348 8.36 -13.93 16.80
N THR A 349 8.77 -13.24 15.74
CA THR A 349 8.63 -13.69 14.34
C THR A 349 9.53 -14.87 14.02
N LYS A 350 10.65 -15.04 14.73
CA LYS A 350 11.61 -16.15 14.51
C LYS A 350 11.24 -17.43 15.24
N ILE A 351 10.21 -17.40 16.09
CA ILE A 351 9.77 -18.57 16.87
C ILE A 351 8.78 -19.38 16.03
N THR A 352 9.20 -20.54 15.57
CA THR A 352 8.37 -21.50 14.80
C THR A 352 7.90 -22.68 15.64
N ASP A 353 8.50 -22.89 16.81
CA ASP A 353 8.15 -23.98 17.74
C ASP A 353 7.11 -23.51 18.75
N ALA A 354 5.99 -24.26 18.83
CA ALA A 354 4.87 -23.94 19.70
C ALA A 354 5.24 -24.01 21.21
N ALA A 355 6.13 -24.91 21.59
CA ALA A 355 6.55 -25.03 22.98
C ALA A 355 7.45 -23.86 23.40
N VAL A 356 8.32 -23.41 22.51
CA VAL A 356 9.16 -22.21 22.72
C VAL A 356 8.28 -20.95 22.79
N MET A 357 7.28 -20.82 21.91
CA MET A 357 6.38 -19.68 21.91
C MET A 357 5.51 -19.62 23.18
N ALA A 358 5.05 -20.77 23.66
CA ALA A 358 4.31 -20.86 24.93
C ALA A 358 5.15 -20.43 26.13
N GLN A 359 6.44 -20.80 26.18
CA GLN A 359 7.36 -20.36 27.23
C GLN A 359 7.59 -18.87 27.20
N VAL A 360 7.80 -18.28 26.03
CA VAL A 360 7.97 -16.84 25.86
C VAL A 360 6.73 -16.09 26.30
N LEU A 361 5.54 -16.54 25.88
CA LEU A 361 4.26 -15.94 26.28
C LEU A 361 4.07 -15.97 27.80
N ALA A 362 4.34 -17.11 28.44
CA ALA A 362 4.20 -17.26 29.90
C ALA A 362 5.15 -16.31 30.68
N ILE A 363 6.38 -16.12 30.19
CA ILE A 363 7.33 -15.16 30.79
C ILE A 363 6.80 -13.73 30.63
N MET A 364 6.31 -13.38 29.43
CA MET A 364 5.77 -12.04 29.16
C MET A 364 4.53 -11.75 30.01
N GLU A 365 3.59 -12.70 30.11
CA GLU A 365 2.41 -12.57 30.97
C GLU A 365 2.80 -12.31 32.43
N LYS A 366 3.81 -12.99 32.94
CA LYS A 366 4.27 -12.83 34.31
C LYS A 366 4.92 -11.47 34.58
N GLU A 367 5.70 -10.95 33.66
CA GLU A 367 6.46 -9.71 33.84
C GLU A 367 5.65 -8.45 33.50
N ILE A 368 4.64 -8.57 32.63
CA ILE A 368 3.80 -7.46 32.18
C ILE A 368 2.53 -7.34 33.05
N ALA A 369 2.00 -8.44 33.57
CA ALA A 369 0.87 -8.40 34.50
C ALA A 369 1.27 -7.63 35.77
#